data_dfb3e61ebd39194885e34abd0b174ff3
#
_entry.id   dfb3e61ebd39194885e34abd0b174ff3
#
_cell.length_a   1.000
_cell.length_b   1.000
_cell.length_c   1.000
_cell.angle_alpha   90.00
_cell.angle_beta   90.00
_cell.angle_gamma   90.00
#
_symmetry.space_group_name_H-M   'P 1'
#
loop_
_entity.id
_entity.type
_entity.pdbx_description
1 polymer ?
#
loop_
_entity_poly.entity_id
_entity_poly.type
_entity_poly.pdbx_seq_one_letter_code
_entity_poly.pdbx_strand_id
1 'polypeptide(L)'
;MGILKKLVVGFFLLLLLGVAAIFGMQYYYDTAYKKVPVEVKSESVSGDVFYLSHVLPPGRYKITARSEGTVEKITILDEKGNVLTESEMSELIYVSTQPFQVRVDYKSPANVDRYTVSVGIYRLEKK
;
A
#
# COMPACT_ATOMS: atom_id res chain seq x y z
N MET A 1 -9.49 19.93 -41.21
CA MET A 1 -9.36 18.54 -40.74
C MET A 1 -7.99 18.20 -40.15
N GLY A 2 -6.91 18.86 -40.58
CA GLY A 2 -5.57 18.60 -40.03
C GLY A 2 -5.40 18.92 -38.54
N ILE A 3 -6.12 19.92 -38.03
CA ILE A 3 -6.04 20.35 -36.62
C ILE A 3 -6.66 19.29 -35.72
N LEU A 4 -7.82 18.73 -36.07
CA LEU A 4 -8.48 17.71 -35.26
C LEU A 4 -7.64 16.44 -35.16
N LYS A 5 -7.04 16.02 -36.30
CA LYS A 5 -6.15 14.87 -36.36
C LYS A 5 -4.91 15.06 -35.47
N LYS A 6 -4.32 16.26 -35.49
CA LYS A 6 -3.17 16.61 -34.62
C LYS A 6 -3.53 16.61 -33.14
N LEU A 7 -4.73 17.09 -32.79
CA LEU A 7 -5.22 17.08 -31.41
C LEU A 7 -5.41 15.65 -30.88
N VAL A 8 -5.98 14.76 -31.69
CA VAL A 8 -6.18 13.36 -31.35
C VAL A 8 -4.83 12.65 -31.16
N VAL A 9 -3.89 12.85 -32.06
CA VAL A 9 -2.53 12.27 -31.95
C VAL A 9 -1.82 12.79 -30.70
N GLY A 10 -1.91 14.10 -30.42
CA GLY A 10 -1.32 14.69 -29.22
C GLY A 10 -1.92 14.12 -27.92
N PHE A 11 -3.22 13.91 -27.90
CA PHE A 11 -3.92 13.31 -26.77
C PHE A 11 -3.46 11.85 -26.54
N PHE A 12 -3.34 11.06 -27.60
CA PHE A 12 -2.82 9.69 -27.51
C PHE A 12 -1.39 9.64 -26.99
N LEU A 13 -0.53 10.55 -27.45
CA LEU A 13 0.85 10.65 -26.98
C LEU A 13 0.91 10.97 -25.49
N LEU A 14 0.07 11.88 -25.00
CA LEU A 14 -0.02 12.20 -23.58
C LEU A 14 -0.46 11.01 -22.74
N LEU A 15 -1.45 10.24 -23.21
CA LEU A 15 -1.89 9.02 -22.54
C LEU A 15 -0.78 7.97 -22.46
N LEU A 16 -0.05 7.76 -23.57
CA LEU A 16 1.07 6.81 -23.59
C LEU A 16 2.19 7.22 -22.63
N LEU A 17 2.52 8.50 -22.57
CA LEU A 17 3.52 9.02 -21.63
C LEU A 17 3.08 8.83 -20.17
N GLY A 18 1.81 9.07 -19.86
CA GLY A 18 1.26 8.86 -18.53
C GLY A 18 1.32 7.40 -18.10
N VAL A 19 0.93 6.48 -18.98
CA VAL A 19 1.00 5.03 -18.72
C VAL A 19 2.46 4.59 -18.54
N ALA A 20 3.36 5.05 -19.39
CA ALA A 20 4.78 4.71 -19.30
C ALA A 20 5.40 5.21 -17.98
N ALA A 21 4.99 6.38 -17.49
CA ALA A 21 5.48 6.91 -16.22
C ALA A 21 5.04 6.03 -15.03
N ILE A 22 3.80 5.56 -15.02
CA ILE A 22 3.28 4.66 -13.97
C ILE A 22 4.04 3.33 -13.97
N PHE A 23 4.20 2.70 -15.12
CA PHE A 23 4.95 1.44 -15.25
C PHE A 23 6.44 1.64 -14.93
N GLY A 24 7.01 2.77 -15.31
CA GLY A 24 8.39 3.10 -14.99
C GLY A 24 8.66 3.22 -13.50
N MET A 25 7.73 3.81 -12.73
CA MET A 25 7.85 3.89 -11.27
C MET A 25 7.80 2.50 -10.62
N GLN A 26 6.87 1.64 -11.03
CA GLN A 26 6.80 0.27 -10.51
C GLN A 26 8.07 -0.52 -10.83
N TYR A 27 8.54 -0.42 -12.07
CA TYR A 27 9.77 -1.07 -12.49
C TYR A 27 10.98 -0.57 -11.69
N TYR A 28 11.07 0.73 -11.42
CA TYR A 28 12.13 1.32 -10.61
C TYR A 28 12.14 0.74 -9.20
N TYR A 29 10.98 0.68 -8.53
CA TYR A 29 10.91 0.11 -7.18
C TYR A 29 11.23 -1.39 -7.18
N ASP A 30 10.76 -2.13 -8.16
CA ASP A 30 11.01 -3.57 -8.24
C ASP A 30 12.48 -3.90 -8.55
N THR A 31 13.18 -3.06 -9.31
CA THR A 31 14.58 -3.30 -9.70
C THR A 31 15.58 -2.63 -8.77
N ALA A 32 15.26 -1.44 -8.25
CA ALA A 32 16.18 -0.66 -7.41
C ALA A 32 16.18 -1.09 -5.95
N TYR A 33 15.10 -1.71 -5.48
CA TYR A 33 14.92 -2.08 -4.08
C TYR A 33 14.64 -3.56 -3.91
N LYS A 34 15.26 -4.13 -2.88
CA LYS A 34 15.00 -5.50 -2.43
C LYS A 34 13.96 -5.45 -1.32
N LYS A 35 12.95 -6.31 -1.39
CA LYS A 35 11.93 -6.44 -0.34
C LYS A 35 12.40 -7.41 0.72
N VAL A 36 12.57 -6.93 1.93
CA VAL A 36 12.93 -7.75 3.09
C VAL A 36 11.71 -7.86 4.00
N PRO A 37 11.15 -9.07 4.20
CA PRO A 37 9.99 -9.23 5.09
C PRO A 37 10.36 -8.81 6.51
N VAL A 38 9.58 -7.91 7.09
CA VAL A 38 9.72 -7.47 8.48
C VAL A 38 8.65 -8.12 9.33
N GLU A 39 7.41 -8.08 8.86
CA GLU A 39 6.27 -8.65 9.55
C GLU A 39 5.26 -9.12 8.50
N VAL A 40 4.99 -10.42 8.47
CA VAL A 40 3.99 -11.01 7.56
C VAL A 40 3.10 -11.91 8.41
N LYS A 41 1.81 -11.60 8.46
CA LYS A 41 0.82 -12.37 9.22
C LYS A 41 -0.43 -12.63 8.42
N SER A 42 -1.03 -13.79 8.66
CA SER A 42 -2.32 -14.18 8.09
C SER A 42 -3.12 -14.87 9.19
N GLU A 43 -4.34 -14.42 9.41
CA GLU A 43 -5.20 -14.92 10.49
C GLU A 43 -6.64 -15.11 10.02
N SER A 44 -7.33 -16.07 10.63
CA SER A 44 -8.77 -16.21 10.51
C SER A 44 -9.43 -15.44 11.66
N VAL A 45 -10.31 -14.51 11.33
CA VAL A 45 -10.94 -13.60 12.31
C VAL A 45 -12.44 -13.53 12.09
N SER A 46 -13.17 -12.96 13.05
CA SER A 46 -14.60 -12.71 12.95
C SER A 46 -14.92 -11.28 13.35
N GLY A 47 -15.91 -10.67 12.68
CA GLY A 47 -16.28 -9.27 12.92
C GLY A 47 -15.27 -8.28 12.38
N ASP A 48 -15.49 -7.01 12.67
CA ASP A 48 -14.56 -5.96 12.29
C ASP A 48 -13.36 -5.98 13.23
N VAL A 49 -12.17 -6.09 12.68
CA VAL A 49 -10.93 -6.21 13.44
C VAL A 49 -9.89 -5.23 12.93
N PHE A 50 -8.87 -5.00 13.74
CA PHE A 50 -7.71 -4.24 13.30
C PHE A 50 -6.43 -4.99 13.67
N TYR A 51 -5.39 -4.73 12.88
CA TYR A 51 -4.03 -5.20 13.13
C TYR A 51 -3.15 -4.01 13.50
N LEU A 52 -2.33 -4.17 14.54
CA LEU A 52 -1.35 -3.16 14.92
C LEU A 52 0.03 -3.80 14.96
N SER A 53 0.96 -3.24 14.19
CA SER A 53 2.33 -3.75 14.12
C SER A 53 3.15 -3.36 15.35
N HIS A 54 4.32 -3.98 15.50
CA HIS A 54 5.35 -3.50 16.43
C HIS A 54 5.87 -2.14 15.95
N VAL A 55 6.59 -1.43 16.82
CA VAL A 55 7.27 -0.19 16.45
C VAL A 55 8.38 -0.52 15.45
N LEU A 56 8.35 0.14 14.29
CA LEU A 56 9.31 -0.05 13.21
C LEU A 56 10.31 1.10 13.19
N PRO A 57 11.60 0.82 12.93
CA PRO A 57 12.60 1.89 12.81
C PRO A 57 12.38 2.73 11.56
N PRO A 58 12.94 3.96 11.50
CA PRO A 58 12.87 4.78 10.30
C PRO A 58 13.39 4.05 9.07
N GLY A 59 12.84 4.33 7.92
CA GLY A 59 13.24 3.72 6.66
C GLY A 59 12.15 3.76 5.63
N ARG A 60 12.37 3.03 4.54
CA ARG A 60 11.41 2.90 3.44
C ARG A 60 10.76 1.54 3.51
N TYR A 61 9.43 1.51 3.46
CA TYR A 61 8.65 0.29 3.62
C TYR A 61 7.56 0.17 2.58
N LYS A 62 7.25 -1.07 2.23
CA LYS A 62 6.05 -1.42 1.46
C LYS A 62 5.10 -2.17 2.38
N ILE A 63 3.89 -1.67 2.52
CA ILE A 63 2.86 -2.23 3.39
C ILE A 63 1.73 -2.73 2.50
N THR A 64 1.37 -4.00 2.66
CA THR A 64 0.26 -4.61 1.93
C THR A 64 -0.75 -5.17 2.92
N ALA A 65 -2.03 -5.05 2.58
CA ALA A 65 -3.10 -5.61 3.38
C ALA A 65 -4.08 -6.31 2.44
N ARG A 66 -4.53 -7.51 2.83
CA ARG A 66 -5.51 -8.29 2.07
C ARG A 66 -6.54 -8.88 3.00
N SER A 67 -7.73 -9.07 2.51
CA SER A 67 -8.83 -9.66 3.26
C SER A 67 -9.84 -10.29 2.30
N GLU A 68 -10.48 -11.37 2.74
CA GLU A 68 -11.66 -11.90 2.04
C GLU A 68 -12.86 -10.95 2.18
N GLY A 69 -12.84 -10.08 3.20
CA GLY A 69 -13.77 -8.96 3.34
C GLY A 69 -13.20 -7.69 2.71
N THR A 70 -13.28 -6.59 3.45
CA THR A 70 -12.80 -5.27 3.00
C THR A 70 -11.67 -4.77 3.88
N VAL A 71 -10.61 -4.28 3.24
CA VAL A 71 -9.57 -3.49 3.92
C VAL A 71 -10.07 -2.04 3.92
N GLU A 72 -10.39 -1.51 5.10
CA GLU A 72 -10.91 -0.14 5.21
C GLU A 72 -9.82 0.90 5.02
N LYS A 73 -8.72 0.76 5.76
CA LYS A 73 -7.61 1.71 5.67
C LYS A 73 -6.34 1.17 6.31
N ILE A 74 -5.23 1.74 5.88
CA ILE A 74 -3.92 1.59 6.50
C ILE A 74 -3.59 2.92 7.17
N THR A 75 -3.30 2.90 8.48
CA THR A 75 -2.97 4.09 9.25
C THR A 75 -1.53 3.98 9.75
N ILE A 76 -0.77 5.06 9.60
CA ILE A 76 0.59 5.15 10.14
C ILE A 76 0.53 6.01 11.40
N LEU A 77 1.01 5.44 12.51
CA LEU A 77 1.01 6.08 13.81
C LEU A 77 2.43 6.31 14.29
N ASP A 78 2.64 7.37 15.08
CA ASP A 78 3.92 7.56 15.77
C ASP A 78 3.99 6.68 17.05
N GLU A 79 5.09 6.73 17.78
CA GLU A 79 5.26 5.94 19.01
C GLU A 79 4.24 6.31 20.09
N LYS A 80 3.67 7.51 20.04
CA LYS A 80 2.68 8.01 21.00
C LYS A 80 1.25 7.69 20.60
N GLY A 81 1.05 7.08 19.43
CA GLY A 81 -0.27 6.76 18.91
C GLY A 81 -0.93 7.87 18.10
N ASN A 82 -0.20 8.94 17.77
CA ASN A 82 -0.72 10.00 16.91
C ASN A 82 -0.70 9.57 15.44
N VAL A 83 -1.75 9.91 14.71
CA VAL A 83 -1.86 9.57 13.29
C VAL A 83 -0.94 10.46 12.46
N LEU A 84 -0.01 9.83 11.73
CA LEU A 84 0.89 10.52 10.81
C LEU A 84 0.32 10.60 9.41
N THR A 85 -0.30 9.53 8.94
CA THR A 85 -0.97 9.48 7.64
C THR A 85 -1.97 8.33 7.60
N GLU A 86 -2.92 8.40 6.67
CA GLU A 86 -3.91 7.35 6.41
C GLU A 86 -4.01 7.10 4.91
N SER A 87 -4.26 5.84 4.52
CA SER A 87 -4.52 5.47 3.14
C SER A 87 -5.68 4.49 3.09
N GLU A 88 -6.61 4.71 2.18
CA GLU A 88 -7.72 3.78 1.93
C GLU A 88 -7.31 2.65 0.97
N MET A 89 -6.12 2.70 0.44
CA MET A 89 -5.60 1.67 -0.46
C MET A 89 -5.10 0.45 0.32
N SER A 90 -5.13 -0.71 -0.32
CA SER A 90 -4.63 -1.96 0.27
C SER A 90 -3.11 -2.11 0.17
N GLU A 91 -2.44 -1.16 -0.44
CA GLU A 91 -0.99 -1.15 -0.64
C GLU A 91 -0.47 0.27 -0.47
N LEU A 92 0.61 0.41 0.31
CA LEU A 92 1.20 1.70 0.62
C LEU A 92 2.72 1.59 0.65
N ILE A 93 3.40 2.52 -0.04
CA ILE A 93 4.84 2.70 0.12
C ILE A 93 5.03 3.91 1.03
N TYR A 94 5.71 3.70 2.16
CA TYR A 94 5.88 4.73 3.17
C TYR A 94 7.36 4.92 3.49
N VAL A 95 7.80 6.18 3.51
CA VAL A 95 9.16 6.55 3.89
C VAL A 95 9.07 7.33 5.19
N SER A 96 9.71 6.81 6.25
CA SER A 96 9.66 7.42 7.57
C SER A 96 11.03 7.90 8.01
N THR A 97 11.05 9.07 8.67
CA THR A 97 12.22 9.63 9.32
C THR A 97 12.21 9.40 10.83
N GLN A 98 11.17 8.77 11.35
CA GLN A 98 10.99 8.49 12.79
C GLN A 98 10.42 7.09 12.98
N PRO A 99 10.54 6.50 14.18
CA PRO A 99 9.87 5.25 14.50
C PRO A 99 8.35 5.37 14.35
N PHE A 100 7.69 4.31 13.89
CA PHE A 100 6.26 4.34 13.61
C PHE A 100 5.65 2.95 13.78
N GLN A 101 4.33 2.90 13.84
CA GLN A 101 3.54 1.67 13.83
C GLN A 101 2.54 1.71 12.67
N VAL A 102 2.20 0.52 12.17
CA VAL A 102 1.20 0.35 11.12
C VAL A 102 -0.06 -0.25 11.72
N ARG A 103 -1.20 0.40 11.49
CA ARG A 103 -2.50 -0.12 11.86
C ARG A 103 -3.31 -0.38 10.59
N VAL A 104 -3.90 -1.55 10.47
CA VAL A 104 -4.76 -1.91 9.35
C VAL A 104 -6.14 -2.25 9.90
N ASP A 105 -7.15 -1.56 9.41
CA ASP A 105 -8.54 -1.79 9.80
C ASP A 105 -9.23 -2.65 8.74
N TYR A 106 -9.90 -3.71 9.19
CA TYR A 106 -10.61 -4.65 8.34
C TYR A 106 -12.10 -4.67 8.68
N LYS A 107 -12.91 -4.77 7.65
CA LYS A 107 -14.37 -4.91 7.79
C LYS A 107 -14.78 -6.31 7.37
N SER A 108 -15.65 -6.95 8.17
CA SER A 108 -16.13 -8.30 7.88
C SER A 108 -16.95 -8.34 6.60
N PRO A 109 -16.84 -9.43 5.80
CA PRO A 109 -17.73 -9.61 4.66
C PRO A 109 -19.15 -9.91 5.12
N ALA A 110 -20.14 -9.63 4.26
CA ALA A 110 -21.54 -9.92 4.54
C ALA A 110 -21.78 -11.45 4.57
N ASN A 111 -22.56 -11.91 5.54
CA ASN A 111 -23.03 -13.30 5.65
C ASN A 111 -21.92 -14.35 5.86
N VAL A 112 -20.79 -13.96 6.41
CA VAL A 112 -19.69 -14.87 6.73
C VAL A 112 -19.27 -14.67 8.18
N ASP A 113 -19.22 -15.76 8.97
CA ASP A 113 -18.85 -15.71 10.37
C ASP A 113 -17.36 -15.52 10.59
N ARG A 114 -16.53 -16.11 9.74
CA ARG A 114 -15.07 -16.00 9.81
C ARG A 114 -14.50 -15.74 8.42
N TYR A 115 -13.42 -14.98 8.38
CA TYR A 115 -12.73 -14.65 7.15
C TYR A 115 -11.24 -14.49 7.40
N THR A 116 -10.42 -14.60 6.36
CA THR A 116 -8.98 -14.47 6.46
C THR A 116 -8.56 -13.04 6.18
N VAL A 117 -7.68 -12.51 7.03
CA VAL A 117 -7.01 -11.21 6.86
C VAL A 117 -5.51 -11.43 6.81
N SER A 118 -4.82 -10.64 6.02
CA SER A 118 -3.37 -10.72 5.87
C SER A 118 -2.76 -9.34 5.87
N VAL A 119 -1.57 -9.22 6.45
CA VAL A 119 -0.76 -8.01 6.39
C VAL A 119 0.67 -8.40 6.07
N GLY A 120 1.31 -7.62 5.21
CA GLY A 120 2.71 -7.78 4.88
C GLY A 120 3.41 -6.43 5.00
N ILE A 121 4.46 -6.38 5.81
CA ILE A 121 5.31 -5.20 5.96
C ILE A 121 6.70 -5.60 5.50
N TYR A 122 7.18 -4.95 4.45
CA TYR A 122 8.47 -5.24 3.84
C TYR A 122 9.34 -3.99 3.90
N ARG A 123 10.57 -4.15 4.37
CA ARG A 123 11.54 -3.07 4.27
C ARG A 123 12.13 -3.07 2.86
N LEU A 124 12.19 -1.91 2.24
CA LEU A 124 12.78 -1.72 0.93
C LEU A 124 14.25 -1.34 1.11
N GLU A 125 15.13 -2.27 0.81
CA GLU A 125 16.57 -2.06 0.86
C GLU A 125 17.09 -1.83 -0.55
N LYS A 126 18.01 -0.88 -0.71
CA LYS A 126 18.65 -0.61 -1.99
C LYS A 126 19.54 -1.79 -2.38
N LYS A 127 19.31 -2.30 -3.58
CA LYS A 127 20.12 -3.41 -4.12
C LYS A 127 21.57 -3.03 -4.34
#